data_147e95d9ab77f24ff8931028fb3d9093
#
_entry.id   147e95d9ab77f24ff8931028fb3d9093
#
_cell.length_a   1.000
_cell.length_b   1.000
_cell.length_c   1.000
_cell.angle_alpha   90.00
_cell.angle_beta   90.00
_cell.angle_gamma   90.00
#
_symmetry.space_group_name_H-M   'P 1'
#
loop_
_entity.id
_entity.type
_entity.pdbx_description
1 polymer ?
#
loop_
_entity_poly.entity_id
_entity_poly.type
_entity_poly.pdbx_seq_one_letter_code
_entity_poly.pdbx_strand_id
1 'polypeptide(L)'
;MKSIAIVTDSNCGMSPAQARELGVHMLPMPFFIDDKEYLEDIDMNQADFFQYLEQNPGCRVSTSQPTPESVTDLWDKLLKDYDEIVHIPMSSGLSSSMQTAKMLSEDYGGRVRVVNNQRISGTLRYSTIEAIQQAKNGLSASEIGNWLEETRFDSSIYITVATLKFLKQGGCITPAAAAIGTMLRLKPVLQIQGEKLDAFSKARTMIQAKNTMTKAIRDDIANRFGEKINLDVIHSHNLAAAEEFRKETLANFPNIGEINIFPLSLSVSCHIGPGSLALTCSKVHPEIW
;
A
#
# COMPACT_ATOMS: atom_id res chain seq x y z
N MET A 1 3.53 17.71 -25.92
CA MET A 1 3.33 16.59 -24.97
C MET A 1 2.42 17.12 -23.87
N LYS A 2 1.37 16.39 -23.49
CA LYS A 2 0.50 16.83 -22.39
C LYS A 2 1.26 16.71 -21.07
N SER A 3 1.06 17.70 -20.19
CA SER A 3 1.58 17.64 -18.83
C SER A 3 0.63 16.82 -17.95
N ILE A 4 1.14 15.81 -17.24
CA ILE A 4 0.33 14.87 -16.45
C ILE A 4 0.75 14.94 -14.99
N ALA A 5 -0.23 15.21 -14.11
CA ALA A 5 -0.05 15.08 -12.67
C ALA A 5 -0.28 13.63 -12.23
N ILE A 6 0.63 13.08 -11.44
CA ILE A 6 0.47 11.78 -10.81
C ILE A 6 -0.01 11.99 -9.38
N VAL A 7 -1.18 11.43 -9.07
CA VAL A 7 -1.84 11.50 -7.76
C VAL A 7 -1.94 10.09 -7.17
N THR A 8 -1.64 9.94 -5.90
CA THR A 8 -1.87 8.72 -5.13
C THR A 8 -2.32 9.08 -3.71
N ASP A 9 -2.61 8.10 -2.87
CA ASP A 9 -2.92 8.36 -1.45
C ASP A 9 -1.73 8.03 -0.53
N SER A 10 -1.83 8.40 0.74
CA SER A 10 -0.77 8.19 1.75
C SER A 10 -0.46 6.72 2.03
N ASN A 11 -1.23 5.76 1.46
CA ASN A 11 -0.94 4.34 1.58
C ASN A 11 0.09 3.83 0.55
N CYS A 12 0.68 4.72 -0.25
CA CYS A 12 1.65 4.34 -1.29
C CYS A 12 3.06 4.00 -0.74
N GLY A 13 3.27 4.02 0.57
CA GLY A 13 4.58 3.72 1.17
C GLY A 13 5.66 4.77 0.92
N MET A 14 5.29 5.99 0.55
CA MET A 14 6.18 7.14 0.42
C MET A 14 5.96 8.11 1.57
N SER A 15 7.04 8.70 2.09
CA SER A 15 6.91 9.87 2.94
C SER A 15 6.49 11.09 2.13
N PRO A 16 5.90 12.14 2.76
CA PRO A 16 5.58 13.39 2.05
C PRO A 16 6.81 14.05 1.39
N ALA A 17 7.98 13.87 1.97
CA ALA A 17 9.24 14.38 1.38
C ALA A 17 9.61 13.63 0.11
N GLN A 18 9.55 12.30 0.12
CA GLN A 18 9.82 11.47 -1.06
C GLN A 18 8.81 11.72 -2.19
N ALA A 19 7.52 11.87 -1.85
CA ALA A 19 6.48 12.18 -2.83
C ALA A 19 6.77 13.52 -3.53
N ARG A 20 7.11 14.57 -2.76
CA ARG A 20 7.49 15.88 -3.32
C ARG A 20 8.72 15.81 -4.21
N GLU A 21 9.76 15.09 -3.82
CA GLU A 21 10.98 14.91 -4.62
C GLU A 21 10.69 14.24 -5.96
N LEU A 22 9.78 13.27 -5.98
CA LEU A 22 9.34 12.57 -7.19
C LEU A 22 8.30 13.34 -8.01
N GLY A 23 7.77 14.45 -7.51
CA GLY A 23 6.70 15.19 -8.16
C GLY A 23 5.32 14.51 -8.06
N VAL A 24 5.12 13.68 -7.03
CA VAL A 24 3.85 13.01 -6.76
C VAL A 24 2.98 13.84 -5.84
N HIS A 25 1.71 13.96 -6.19
CA HIS A 25 0.71 14.63 -5.37
C HIS A 25 -0.02 13.60 -4.50
N MET A 26 0.12 13.74 -3.20
CA MET A 26 -0.39 12.76 -2.24
C MET A 26 -1.68 13.27 -1.60
N LEU A 27 -2.73 12.45 -1.68
CA LEU A 27 -4.00 12.67 -0.99
C LEU A 27 -3.92 11.97 0.38
N PRO A 28 -3.94 12.70 1.51
CA PRO A 28 -3.84 12.09 2.81
C PRO A 28 -5.11 11.27 3.13
N MET A 29 -4.91 10.07 3.67
CA MET A 29 -6.00 9.23 4.14
C MET A 29 -6.32 9.58 5.60
N PRO A 30 -7.58 9.88 5.94
CA PRO A 30 -7.96 10.19 7.30
C PRO A 30 -8.02 8.94 8.18
N PHE A 31 -7.61 9.10 9.42
CA PHE A 31 -7.83 8.11 10.47
C PHE A 31 -8.41 8.79 11.72
N PHE A 32 -9.01 8.00 12.58
CA PHE A 32 -9.70 8.50 13.77
C PHE A 32 -9.16 7.81 15.01
N ILE A 33 -8.95 8.57 16.06
CA ILE A 33 -8.76 8.06 17.42
C ILE A 33 -9.98 8.52 18.22
N ASP A 34 -10.75 7.54 18.70
CA ASP A 34 -12.10 7.75 19.19
C ASP A 34 -12.95 8.44 18.10
N ASP A 35 -13.43 9.63 18.30
CA ASP A 35 -14.23 10.33 17.28
C ASP A 35 -13.49 11.56 16.70
N LYS A 36 -12.18 11.70 16.97
CA LYS A 36 -11.36 12.79 16.44
C LYS A 36 -10.58 12.35 15.21
N GLU A 37 -10.73 13.13 14.13
CA GLU A 37 -10.03 12.93 12.87
C GLU A 37 -8.58 13.44 12.93
N TYR A 38 -7.71 12.72 12.24
CA TYR A 38 -6.30 13.05 12.05
C TYR A 38 -5.86 12.68 10.64
N LEU A 39 -4.88 13.42 10.12
CA LEU A 39 -4.18 13.13 8.88
C LEU A 39 -2.72 12.76 9.19
N GLU A 40 -2.26 11.66 8.62
CA GLU A 40 -0.87 11.17 8.80
C GLU A 40 0.14 12.21 8.33
N ASP A 41 1.21 12.41 9.12
CA ASP A 41 2.31 13.36 8.89
C ASP A 41 1.88 14.85 8.77
N ILE A 42 0.60 15.16 9.00
CA ILE A 42 0.07 16.51 9.11
C ILE A 42 -0.29 16.79 10.57
N ASP A 43 -1.18 15.97 11.14
CA ASP A 43 -1.66 16.15 12.52
C ASP A 43 -0.94 15.22 13.50
N MET A 44 -0.48 14.05 13.03
CA MET A 44 0.15 13.04 13.86
C MET A 44 1.09 12.18 13.03
N ASN A 45 2.29 11.94 13.55
CA ASN A 45 3.24 11.01 12.96
C ASN A 45 3.11 9.60 13.58
N GLN A 46 3.83 8.62 13.03
CA GLN A 46 3.77 7.24 13.50
C GLN A 46 4.21 7.05 14.94
N ALA A 47 5.27 7.74 15.39
CA ALA A 47 5.78 7.59 16.74
C ALA A 47 4.74 8.07 17.77
N ASP A 48 4.13 9.23 17.52
CA ASP A 48 3.10 9.80 18.38
C ASP A 48 1.84 8.93 18.41
N PHE A 49 1.43 8.38 17.25
CA PHE A 49 0.28 7.48 17.16
C PHE A 49 0.45 6.23 18.00
N PHE A 50 1.57 5.51 17.86
CA PHE A 50 1.77 4.28 18.61
C PHE A 50 2.02 4.56 20.10
N GLN A 51 2.70 5.64 20.45
CA GLN A 51 2.83 6.09 21.83
C GLN A 51 1.45 6.39 22.45
N TYR A 52 0.56 7.04 21.71
CA TYR A 52 -0.79 7.30 22.17
C TYR A 52 -1.55 6.01 22.43
N LEU A 53 -1.48 5.03 21.51
CA LEU A 53 -2.15 3.72 21.68
C LEU A 53 -1.64 2.94 22.89
N GLU A 54 -0.33 3.01 23.17
CA GLU A 54 0.27 2.37 24.35
C GLU A 54 -0.21 3.00 25.65
N GLN A 55 -0.35 4.30 25.68
CA GLN A 55 -0.84 5.06 26.85
C GLN A 55 -2.37 4.94 27.02
N ASN A 56 -3.10 4.67 25.94
CA ASN A 56 -4.56 4.61 25.93
C ASN A 56 -5.07 3.28 25.33
N PRO A 57 -4.86 2.13 25.98
CA PRO A 57 -5.15 0.79 25.41
C PRO A 57 -6.63 0.53 25.14
N GLY A 58 -7.51 1.39 25.62
CA GLY A 58 -8.97 1.32 25.42
C GLY A 58 -9.51 2.19 24.28
N CYS A 59 -8.67 3.04 23.67
CA CYS A 59 -9.14 3.90 22.59
C CYS A 59 -9.54 3.09 21.34
N ARG A 60 -10.50 3.61 20.60
CA ARG A 60 -10.90 3.05 19.30
C ARG A 60 -10.14 3.75 18.20
N VAL A 61 -9.66 2.96 17.25
CA VAL A 61 -9.11 3.51 16.00
C VAL A 61 -9.96 3.05 14.82
N SER A 62 -10.17 3.95 13.88
CA SER A 62 -10.91 3.68 12.65
C SER A 62 -10.36 4.55 11.51
N THR A 63 -10.82 4.30 10.30
CA THR A 63 -10.41 5.05 9.11
C THR A 63 -11.61 5.40 8.26
N SER A 64 -11.44 6.41 7.41
CA SER A 64 -12.40 6.74 6.37
C SER A 64 -11.63 6.93 5.04
N GLN A 65 -12.38 6.95 3.95
CA GLN A 65 -11.85 7.47 2.69
C GLN A 65 -11.74 8.99 2.75
N PRO A 66 -10.90 9.62 1.91
CA PRO A 66 -10.91 11.08 1.72
C PRO A 66 -12.31 11.56 1.34
N THR A 67 -12.67 12.76 1.77
CA THR A 67 -13.96 13.34 1.39
C THR A 67 -14.00 13.63 -0.11
N PRO A 68 -15.18 13.55 -0.78
CA PRO A 68 -15.32 13.97 -2.16
C PRO A 68 -14.74 15.34 -2.43
N GLU A 69 -14.97 16.31 -1.54
CA GLU A 69 -14.45 17.66 -1.62
C GLU A 69 -12.93 17.70 -1.63
N SER A 70 -12.25 16.99 -0.72
CA SER A 70 -10.78 16.96 -0.69
C SER A 70 -10.17 16.36 -1.97
N VAL A 71 -10.86 15.40 -2.59
CA VAL A 71 -10.45 14.82 -3.86
C VAL A 71 -10.60 15.83 -5.00
N THR A 72 -11.76 16.44 -5.13
CA THR A 72 -12.04 17.41 -6.21
C THR A 72 -11.21 18.70 -6.04
N ASP A 73 -11.02 19.21 -4.84
CA ASP A 73 -10.17 20.38 -4.57
C ASP A 73 -8.72 20.14 -5.03
N LEU A 74 -8.19 18.94 -4.77
CA LEU A 74 -6.84 18.58 -5.25
C LEU A 74 -6.80 18.54 -6.77
N TRP A 75 -7.79 17.91 -7.43
CA TRP A 75 -7.83 17.83 -8.89
C TRP A 75 -8.02 19.21 -9.53
N ASP A 76 -8.91 20.04 -9.01
CA ASP A 76 -9.17 21.40 -9.51
C ASP A 76 -7.94 22.29 -9.39
N LYS A 77 -7.17 22.13 -8.31
CA LYS A 77 -5.89 22.81 -8.14
C LYS A 77 -4.86 22.33 -9.18
N LEU A 78 -4.71 21.02 -9.37
CA LEU A 78 -3.73 20.46 -10.29
C LEU A 78 -4.05 20.76 -11.75
N LEU A 79 -5.33 20.73 -12.13
CA LEU A 79 -5.76 21.00 -13.50
C LEU A 79 -5.60 22.48 -13.94
N LYS A 80 -5.10 23.35 -13.05
CA LYS A 80 -4.65 24.72 -13.44
C LYS A 80 -3.26 24.67 -14.11
N ASP A 81 -2.43 23.72 -13.72
CA ASP A 81 -1.03 23.62 -14.13
C ASP A 81 -0.76 22.39 -15.04
N TYR A 82 -1.64 21.38 -14.99
CA TYR A 82 -1.53 20.14 -15.74
C TYR A 82 -2.71 19.94 -16.70
N ASP A 83 -2.45 19.28 -17.81
CA ASP A 83 -3.48 18.98 -18.81
C ASP A 83 -4.35 17.80 -18.37
N GLU A 84 -3.74 16.78 -17.75
CA GLU A 84 -4.38 15.55 -17.31
C GLU A 84 -3.88 15.11 -15.93
N ILE A 85 -4.67 14.26 -15.28
CA ILE A 85 -4.33 13.62 -14.00
C ILE A 85 -4.42 12.10 -14.16
N VAL A 86 -3.43 11.37 -13.64
CA VAL A 86 -3.54 9.94 -13.32
C VAL A 86 -3.63 9.80 -11.80
N HIS A 87 -4.80 9.39 -11.30
CA HIS A 87 -5.04 9.17 -9.88
C HIS A 87 -5.06 7.66 -9.59
N ILE A 88 -4.13 7.21 -8.75
CA ILE A 88 -3.88 5.82 -8.40
C ILE A 88 -4.19 5.62 -6.91
N PRO A 89 -5.46 5.42 -6.52
CA PRO A 89 -5.84 5.13 -5.15
C PRO A 89 -5.38 3.73 -4.72
N MET A 90 -5.37 3.48 -3.42
CA MET A 90 -5.22 2.12 -2.88
C MET A 90 -6.30 1.17 -3.41
N SER A 91 -6.05 -0.14 -3.29
CA SER A 91 -6.92 -1.20 -3.79
C SER A 91 -8.41 -0.99 -3.47
N SER A 92 -9.24 -1.15 -4.49
CA SER A 92 -10.70 -1.10 -4.42
C SER A 92 -11.33 -2.12 -3.46
N GLY A 93 -10.63 -3.20 -3.20
CA GLY A 93 -11.08 -4.22 -2.26
C GLY A 93 -10.74 -3.92 -0.79
N LEU A 94 -9.96 -2.86 -0.53
CA LEU A 94 -9.57 -2.42 0.81
C LEU A 94 -10.21 -1.08 1.21
N SER A 95 -10.58 -0.25 0.22
CA SER A 95 -11.21 1.06 0.45
C SER A 95 -12.19 1.38 -0.68
N SER A 96 -13.25 2.11 -0.35
CA SER A 96 -14.17 2.68 -1.35
C SER A 96 -13.63 3.92 -2.05
N SER A 97 -12.43 4.40 -1.68
CA SER A 97 -11.83 5.63 -2.24
C SER A 97 -11.69 5.58 -3.76
N MET A 98 -11.33 4.40 -4.33
CA MET A 98 -11.22 4.22 -5.77
C MET A 98 -12.58 4.39 -6.47
N GLN A 99 -13.66 3.77 -5.95
CA GLN A 99 -14.99 3.88 -6.54
C GLN A 99 -15.52 5.31 -6.47
N THR A 100 -15.32 5.97 -5.33
CA THR A 100 -15.69 7.38 -5.14
C THR A 100 -14.94 8.29 -6.10
N ALA A 101 -13.61 8.14 -6.18
CA ALA A 101 -12.81 8.93 -7.11
C ALA A 101 -13.22 8.68 -8.57
N LYS A 102 -13.50 7.42 -8.95
CA LYS A 102 -13.97 7.10 -10.31
C LYS A 102 -15.29 7.78 -10.66
N MET A 103 -16.24 7.77 -9.75
CA MET A 103 -17.52 8.47 -9.94
C MET A 103 -17.31 9.98 -10.12
N LEU A 104 -16.50 10.60 -9.26
CA LEU A 104 -16.19 12.03 -9.34
C LEU A 104 -15.47 12.40 -10.65
N SER A 105 -14.62 11.50 -11.19
CA SER A 105 -13.87 11.76 -12.42
C SER A 105 -14.74 11.90 -13.67
N GLU A 106 -15.99 11.44 -13.65
CA GLU A 106 -16.94 11.57 -14.76
C GLU A 106 -17.23 13.02 -15.10
N ASP A 107 -17.17 13.94 -14.12
CA ASP A 107 -17.42 15.36 -14.30
C ASP A 107 -16.23 16.12 -14.91
N TYR A 108 -15.08 15.46 -15.07
CA TYR A 108 -13.83 16.10 -15.54
C TYR A 108 -13.56 15.93 -17.05
N GLY A 109 -14.53 15.44 -17.81
CA GLY A 109 -14.43 15.39 -19.28
C GLY A 109 -13.26 14.56 -19.80
N GLY A 110 -12.84 13.52 -19.06
CA GLY A 110 -11.74 12.64 -19.42
C GLY A 110 -10.34 13.15 -19.05
N ARG A 111 -10.24 14.33 -18.41
CA ARG A 111 -8.97 14.89 -17.94
C ARG A 111 -8.42 14.18 -16.69
N VAL A 112 -9.24 13.44 -15.97
CA VAL A 112 -8.85 12.67 -14.76
C VAL A 112 -9.04 11.18 -15.04
N ARG A 113 -7.96 10.43 -15.07
CA ARG A 113 -7.96 8.97 -15.19
C ARG A 113 -7.72 8.34 -13.81
N VAL A 114 -8.79 7.82 -13.22
CA VAL A 114 -8.69 7.03 -11.97
C VAL A 114 -8.37 5.59 -12.30
N VAL A 115 -7.39 5.01 -11.63
CA VAL A 115 -6.80 3.69 -11.93
C VAL A 115 -7.07 2.71 -10.81
N ASN A 116 -7.68 1.57 -11.12
CA ASN A 116 -7.84 0.46 -10.18
C ASN A 116 -6.72 -0.57 -10.36
N ASN A 117 -5.53 -0.25 -9.87
CA ASN A 117 -4.40 -1.19 -9.96
C ASN A 117 -4.35 -2.23 -8.83
N GLN A 118 -5.30 -2.22 -7.90
CA GLN A 118 -5.46 -3.21 -6.83
C GLN A 118 -4.21 -3.38 -5.93
N ARG A 119 -3.42 -2.34 -5.76
CA ARG A 119 -2.17 -2.35 -4.97
C ARG A 119 -2.28 -1.46 -3.75
N ILE A 120 -1.32 -1.61 -2.83
CA ILE A 120 -1.17 -0.82 -1.61
C ILE A 120 0.30 -0.86 -1.16
N SER A 121 0.73 0.08 -0.31
CA SER A 121 2.05 0.10 0.31
C SER A 121 3.18 0.05 -0.73
N GLY A 122 4.26 -0.72 -0.51
CA GLY A 122 5.39 -0.83 -1.43
C GLY A 122 5.01 -1.16 -2.87
N THR A 123 3.98 -1.98 -3.10
CA THR A 123 3.54 -2.30 -4.46
C THR A 123 2.83 -1.12 -5.15
N LEU A 124 2.09 -0.30 -4.41
CA LEU A 124 1.50 0.95 -4.92
C LEU A 124 2.58 2.00 -5.20
N ARG A 125 3.63 2.04 -4.37
CA ARG A 125 4.80 2.89 -4.62
C ARG A 125 5.39 2.65 -6.00
N TYR A 126 5.65 1.39 -6.36
CA TYR A 126 6.23 1.07 -7.67
C TYR A 126 5.28 1.40 -8.83
N SER A 127 3.98 1.17 -8.69
CA SER A 127 3.00 1.63 -9.70
C SER A 127 3.03 3.14 -9.89
N THR A 128 3.19 3.89 -8.82
CA THR A 128 3.31 5.35 -8.87
C THR A 128 4.60 5.78 -9.59
N ILE A 129 5.72 5.11 -9.32
CA ILE A 129 7.00 5.37 -10.00
C ILE A 129 6.91 5.01 -11.49
N GLU A 130 6.29 3.89 -11.83
CA GLU A 130 6.03 3.50 -13.23
C GLU A 130 5.16 4.54 -13.95
N ALA A 131 4.11 5.05 -13.32
CA ALA A 131 3.28 6.11 -13.89
C ALA A 131 4.08 7.40 -14.19
N ILE A 132 4.97 7.81 -13.28
CA ILE A 132 5.84 8.96 -13.48
C ILE A 132 6.74 8.74 -14.71
N GLN A 133 7.35 7.56 -14.82
CA GLN A 133 8.26 7.27 -15.93
C GLN A 133 7.52 7.24 -17.26
N GLN A 134 6.33 6.65 -17.32
CA GLN A 134 5.51 6.63 -18.51
C GLN A 134 5.04 8.04 -18.93
N ALA A 135 4.67 8.88 -17.97
CA ALA A 135 4.34 10.28 -18.24
C ALA A 135 5.53 11.04 -18.83
N LYS A 136 6.76 10.82 -18.33
CA LYS A 136 8.00 11.35 -18.90
C LYS A 136 8.28 10.84 -20.31
N ASN A 137 7.90 9.60 -20.61
CA ASN A 137 8.00 8.99 -21.93
C ASN A 137 6.90 9.49 -22.89
N GLY A 138 5.99 10.34 -22.44
CA GLY A 138 4.98 11.01 -23.25
C GLY A 138 3.67 10.26 -23.45
N LEU A 139 3.42 9.21 -22.67
CA LEU A 139 2.14 8.50 -22.69
C LEU A 139 1.03 9.41 -22.12
N SER A 140 -0.19 9.24 -22.63
CA SER A 140 -1.38 9.91 -22.10
C SER A 140 -1.86 9.29 -20.78
N ALA A 141 -2.67 10.01 -20.01
CA ALA A 141 -3.25 9.50 -18.79
C ALA A 141 -4.05 8.20 -19.01
N SER A 142 -4.72 8.06 -20.16
CA SER A 142 -5.44 6.84 -20.52
C SER A 142 -4.51 5.65 -20.75
N GLU A 143 -3.41 5.83 -21.48
CA GLU A 143 -2.43 4.77 -21.76
C GLU A 143 -1.74 4.32 -20.46
N ILE A 144 -1.31 5.25 -19.60
CA ILE A 144 -0.75 4.96 -18.29
C ILE A 144 -1.74 4.17 -17.44
N GLY A 145 -3.00 4.62 -17.38
CA GLY A 145 -4.04 3.96 -16.58
C GLY A 145 -4.30 2.53 -17.06
N ASN A 146 -4.38 2.30 -18.37
CA ASN A 146 -4.59 0.98 -18.95
C ASN A 146 -3.44 0.03 -18.61
N TRP A 147 -2.18 0.49 -18.78
CA TRP A 147 -0.99 -0.26 -18.39
C TRP A 147 -1.03 -0.70 -16.92
N LEU A 148 -1.31 0.23 -16.02
CA LEU A 148 -1.34 -0.06 -14.57
C LEU A 148 -2.46 -1.04 -14.20
N GLU A 149 -3.59 -1.01 -14.89
CA GLU A 149 -4.68 -1.97 -14.71
C GLU A 149 -4.35 -3.35 -15.30
N GLU A 150 -3.66 -3.41 -16.44
CA GLU A 150 -3.20 -4.67 -17.04
C GLU A 150 -2.17 -5.37 -16.17
N THR A 151 -1.21 -4.62 -15.62
CA THR A 151 -0.12 -5.13 -14.78
C THR A 151 -0.47 -5.25 -13.29
N ARG A 152 -1.74 -5.07 -12.90
CA ARG A 152 -2.16 -5.07 -11.49
C ARG A 152 -1.78 -6.32 -10.71
N PHE A 153 -1.67 -7.46 -11.37
CA PHE A 153 -1.28 -8.73 -10.76
C PHE A 153 0.22 -9.01 -10.78
N ASP A 154 1.05 -8.10 -11.31
CA ASP A 154 2.50 -8.24 -11.34
C ASP A 154 3.14 -7.81 -10.01
N SER A 155 2.44 -8.06 -8.91
CA SER A 155 2.93 -7.83 -7.56
C SER A 155 2.28 -8.77 -6.54
N SER A 156 2.93 -8.92 -5.40
CA SER A 156 2.44 -9.69 -4.25
C SER A 156 2.83 -9.03 -2.95
N ILE A 157 1.96 -9.13 -1.96
CA ILE A 157 2.26 -8.80 -0.56
C ILE A 157 1.95 -10.02 0.28
N TYR A 158 2.91 -10.42 1.13
CA TYR A 158 2.68 -11.40 2.19
C TYR A 158 2.97 -10.73 3.52
N ILE A 159 2.01 -10.76 4.45
CA ILE A 159 2.09 -10.10 5.74
C ILE A 159 1.73 -11.03 6.87
N THR A 160 2.53 -10.99 7.94
CA THR A 160 2.16 -11.60 9.23
C THR A 160 1.86 -10.52 10.24
N VAL A 161 0.83 -10.75 11.04
CA VAL A 161 0.37 -9.80 12.06
C VAL A 161 0.66 -10.31 13.47
N ALA A 162 0.97 -9.39 14.38
CA ALA A 162 1.21 -9.74 15.78
C ALA A 162 -0.07 -10.24 16.45
N THR A 163 -1.21 -9.64 16.09
CA THR A 163 -2.55 -9.97 16.62
C THR A 163 -3.61 -9.73 15.54
N LEU A 164 -4.67 -10.51 15.58
CA LEU A 164 -5.84 -10.35 14.70
C LEU A 164 -6.90 -9.40 15.26
N LYS A 165 -6.66 -8.80 16.44
CA LYS A 165 -7.61 -7.90 17.10
C LYS A 165 -8.02 -6.75 16.17
N PHE A 166 -7.05 -6.05 15.62
CA PHE A 166 -7.27 -4.86 14.77
C PHE A 166 -7.98 -5.22 13.45
N LEU A 167 -7.55 -6.29 12.80
CA LEU A 167 -8.19 -6.75 11.55
C LEU A 167 -9.65 -7.13 11.71
N LYS A 168 -10.01 -7.73 12.85
CA LYS A 168 -11.41 -8.06 13.18
C LYS A 168 -12.25 -6.81 13.38
N GLN A 169 -11.69 -5.78 14.01
CA GLN A 169 -12.38 -4.52 14.26
C GLN A 169 -12.61 -3.72 12.97
N GLY A 170 -11.67 -3.77 12.04
CA GLY A 170 -11.70 -3.00 10.79
C GLY A 170 -12.52 -3.60 9.65
N GLY A 171 -12.96 -4.86 9.74
CA GLY A 171 -13.77 -5.51 8.68
C GLY A 171 -13.04 -5.74 7.35
N CYS A 172 -11.72 -5.54 7.29
CA CYS A 172 -10.92 -5.53 6.06
C CYS A 172 -10.43 -6.91 5.60
N ILE A 173 -10.88 -8.00 6.24
CA ILE A 173 -10.43 -9.36 5.93
C ILE A 173 -11.57 -10.23 5.41
N THR A 174 -11.22 -11.17 4.53
CA THR A 174 -12.17 -12.16 4.04
C THR A 174 -12.66 -13.07 5.18
N PRO A 175 -13.85 -13.70 5.06
CA PRO A 175 -14.33 -14.67 6.04
C PRO A 175 -13.33 -15.81 6.30
N ALA A 176 -12.58 -16.24 5.28
CA ALA A 176 -11.55 -17.26 5.40
C ALA A 176 -10.39 -16.79 6.30
N ALA A 177 -9.91 -15.56 6.13
CA ALA A 177 -8.88 -14.96 6.97
C ALA A 177 -9.40 -14.73 8.40
N ALA A 178 -10.67 -14.31 8.57
CA ALA A 178 -11.29 -14.14 9.87
C ALA A 178 -11.40 -15.47 10.65
N ALA A 179 -11.67 -16.59 9.97
CA ALA A 179 -11.74 -17.92 10.56
C ALA A 179 -10.41 -18.38 11.17
N ILE A 180 -9.27 -17.99 10.58
CA ILE A 180 -7.94 -18.25 11.18
C ILE A 180 -7.80 -17.57 12.53
N GLY A 181 -8.43 -16.42 12.70
CA GLY A 181 -8.33 -15.59 13.90
C GLY A 181 -9.01 -16.11 15.16
N THR A 182 -9.71 -17.24 15.09
CA THR A 182 -10.32 -17.86 16.28
C THR A 182 -9.33 -18.74 17.05
N MET A 183 -8.16 -19.05 16.48
CA MET A 183 -7.16 -19.90 17.12
C MET A 183 -6.13 -19.04 17.89
N LEU A 184 -6.12 -19.18 19.20
CA LEU A 184 -5.14 -18.55 20.10
C LEU A 184 -3.70 -18.91 19.68
N ARG A 185 -2.79 -17.93 19.71
CA ARG A 185 -1.34 -18.05 19.46
C ARG A 185 -0.92 -18.35 18.02
N LEU A 186 -1.75 -18.13 17.00
CA LEU A 186 -1.27 -18.19 15.62
C LEU A 186 -0.63 -16.87 15.17
N LYS A 187 0.35 -16.99 14.29
CA LYS A 187 0.94 -15.92 13.48
C LYS A 187 0.54 -16.17 12.02
N PRO A 188 -0.69 -15.79 11.60
CA PRO A 188 -1.14 -16.05 10.25
C PRO A 188 -0.29 -15.28 9.25
N VAL A 189 -0.09 -15.87 8.09
CA VAL A 189 0.38 -15.16 6.91
C VAL A 189 -0.83 -14.89 6.02
N LEU A 190 -1.04 -13.64 5.72
CA LEU A 190 -2.06 -13.15 4.81
C LEU A 190 -1.40 -12.69 3.51
N GLN A 191 -2.15 -12.61 2.43
CA GLN A 191 -1.65 -12.17 1.13
C GLN A 191 -2.55 -11.10 0.52
N ILE A 192 -1.97 -10.25 -0.32
CA ILE A 192 -2.66 -9.41 -1.29
C ILE A 192 -2.06 -9.73 -2.66
N GLN A 193 -2.89 -10.32 -3.52
CA GLN A 193 -2.64 -10.54 -4.93
C GLN A 193 -3.89 -10.14 -5.69
N GLY A 194 -4.04 -8.85 -5.95
CA GLY A 194 -5.27 -8.24 -6.42
C GLY A 194 -5.99 -7.49 -5.29
N GLU A 195 -7.31 -7.54 -5.26
CA GLU A 195 -8.11 -6.57 -4.50
C GLU A 195 -8.03 -6.69 -2.98
N LYS A 196 -7.98 -7.91 -2.42
CA LYS A 196 -8.32 -8.16 -1.00
C LYS A 196 -7.16 -8.75 -0.21
N LEU A 197 -7.20 -8.48 1.10
CA LEU A 197 -6.36 -9.17 2.06
C LEU A 197 -6.99 -10.52 2.39
N ASP A 198 -6.34 -11.60 1.96
CA ASP A 198 -6.85 -12.97 2.11
C ASP A 198 -5.90 -13.86 2.93
N ALA A 199 -6.42 -15.01 3.36
CA ALA A 199 -5.65 -16.01 4.07
C ALA A 199 -4.67 -16.72 3.14
N PHE A 200 -3.40 -16.79 3.52
CA PHE A 200 -2.40 -17.55 2.78
C PHE A 200 -1.94 -18.81 3.53
N SER A 201 -1.50 -18.63 4.78
CA SER A 201 -0.95 -19.76 5.56
C SER A 201 -1.14 -19.55 7.06
N LYS A 202 -1.03 -20.65 7.81
CA LYS A 202 -1.06 -20.67 9.27
C LYS A 202 0.33 -20.94 9.80
N ALA A 203 0.96 -19.97 10.46
CA ALA A 203 2.19 -20.16 11.19
C ALA A 203 1.94 -20.11 12.70
N ARG A 204 2.78 -20.77 13.49
CA ARG A 204 2.71 -20.76 14.96
C ARG A 204 3.71 -19.81 15.58
N THR A 205 4.78 -19.51 14.86
CA THR A 205 5.87 -18.63 15.30
C THR A 205 6.19 -17.59 14.23
N MET A 206 6.79 -16.48 14.63
CA MET A 206 7.26 -15.45 13.70
C MET A 206 8.32 -16.01 12.72
N ILE A 207 9.17 -16.91 13.18
CA ILE A 207 10.17 -17.59 12.32
C ILE A 207 9.47 -18.38 11.20
N GLN A 208 8.46 -19.18 11.55
CA GLN A 208 7.67 -19.90 10.54
C GLN A 208 6.97 -18.96 9.57
N ALA A 209 6.42 -17.85 10.06
CA ALA A 209 5.76 -16.85 9.22
C ALA A 209 6.75 -16.22 8.24
N LYS A 210 7.92 -15.77 8.71
CA LYS A 210 8.99 -15.23 7.86
C LYS A 210 9.43 -16.24 6.78
N ASN A 211 9.68 -17.47 7.15
CA ASN A 211 10.04 -18.53 6.20
C ASN A 211 8.94 -18.80 5.17
N THR A 212 7.67 -18.75 5.58
CA THR A 212 6.52 -18.90 4.68
C THR A 212 6.45 -17.76 3.67
N MET A 213 6.62 -16.52 4.12
CA MET A 213 6.65 -15.35 3.23
C MET A 213 7.81 -15.39 2.24
N THR A 214 9.01 -15.74 2.72
CA THR A 214 10.21 -15.90 1.87
C THR A 214 10.02 -16.98 0.80
N LYS A 215 9.42 -18.13 1.18
CA LYS A 215 9.11 -19.19 0.23
C LYS A 215 8.09 -18.72 -0.81
N ALA A 216 7.03 -18.03 -0.38
CA ALA A 216 5.99 -17.54 -1.28
C ALA A 216 6.54 -16.55 -2.32
N ILE A 217 7.42 -15.63 -1.91
CA ILE A 217 8.12 -14.73 -2.85
C ILE A 217 9.00 -15.52 -3.83
N ARG A 218 9.71 -16.55 -3.37
CA ARG A 218 10.52 -17.39 -4.26
C ARG A 218 9.66 -18.11 -5.29
N ASP A 219 8.49 -18.63 -4.88
CA ASP A 219 7.54 -19.26 -5.77
C ASP A 219 6.95 -18.25 -6.78
N ASP A 220 6.68 -17.02 -6.37
CA ASP A 220 6.22 -15.94 -7.27
C ASP A 220 7.30 -15.54 -8.30
N ILE A 221 8.55 -15.40 -7.87
CA ILE A 221 9.68 -15.13 -8.79
C ILE A 221 9.80 -16.25 -9.83
N ALA A 222 9.76 -17.51 -9.39
CA ALA A 222 9.94 -18.66 -10.28
C ALA A 222 8.79 -18.83 -11.29
N ASN A 223 7.55 -18.53 -10.89
CA ASN A 223 6.37 -18.90 -11.67
C ASN A 223 5.63 -17.71 -12.31
N ARG A 224 5.90 -16.45 -11.87
CA ARG A 224 5.10 -15.28 -12.26
C ARG A 224 5.93 -14.08 -12.71
N PHE A 225 6.95 -13.69 -11.94
CA PHE A 225 7.58 -12.38 -12.12
C PHE A 225 8.93 -12.43 -12.84
N GLY A 226 9.63 -13.59 -12.78
CA GLY A 226 11.01 -13.68 -13.22
C GLY A 226 11.96 -12.99 -12.24
N GLU A 227 13.24 -12.87 -12.62
CA GLU A 227 14.32 -12.44 -11.71
C GLU A 227 14.38 -10.91 -11.50
N LYS A 228 13.77 -10.12 -12.39
CA LYS A 228 13.77 -8.66 -12.28
C LYS A 228 12.59 -8.19 -11.44
N ILE A 229 12.85 -7.99 -10.16
CA ILE A 229 11.84 -7.57 -9.18
C ILE A 229 12.37 -6.48 -8.26
N ASN A 230 11.45 -5.71 -7.71
CA ASN A 230 11.64 -4.92 -6.50
C ASN A 230 11.12 -5.72 -5.32
N LEU A 231 11.92 -5.82 -4.27
CA LEU A 231 11.58 -6.55 -3.04
C LEU A 231 11.80 -5.64 -1.85
N ASP A 232 10.80 -5.51 -0.97
CA ASP A 232 10.87 -4.67 0.20
C ASP A 232 10.34 -5.36 1.44
N VAL A 233 10.85 -4.94 2.60
CA VAL A 233 10.33 -5.30 3.92
C VAL A 233 9.46 -4.15 4.43
N ILE A 234 8.25 -4.49 4.84
CA ILE A 234 7.31 -3.52 5.41
C ILE A 234 7.06 -3.88 6.87
N HIS A 235 6.88 -2.87 7.72
CA HIS A 235 6.59 -3.08 9.15
C HIS A 235 5.54 -2.12 9.68
N SER A 236 4.91 -2.50 10.79
CA SER A 236 4.07 -1.61 11.60
C SER A 236 4.68 -1.51 13.00
N HIS A 237 5.28 -0.37 13.33
CA HIS A 237 5.96 -0.09 14.60
C HIS A 237 6.92 -1.22 15.07
N ASN A 238 7.74 -1.73 14.16
CA ASN A 238 8.62 -2.88 14.41
C ASN A 238 9.91 -2.81 13.58
N LEU A 239 10.57 -1.65 13.61
CA LEU A 239 11.75 -1.39 12.76
C LEU A 239 12.89 -2.37 13.03
N ALA A 240 13.21 -2.67 14.29
CA ALA A 240 14.30 -3.57 14.64
C ALA A 240 14.10 -4.97 14.04
N ALA A 241 12.89 -5.53 14.12
CA ALA A 241 12.58 -6.83 13.51
C ALA A 241 12.55 -6.76 11.97
N ALA A 242 12.18 -5.60 11.40
CA ALA A 242 12.24 -5.39 9.95
C ALA A 242 13.69 -5.35 9.44
N GLU A 243 14.60 -4.72 10.17
CA GLU A 243 16.03 -4.71 9.84
C GLU A 243 16.66 -6.11 9.90
N GLU A 244 16.30 -6.90 10.91
CA GLU A 244 16.70 -8.31 10.99
C GLU A 244 16.14 -9.10 9.80
N PHE A 245 14.85 -8.94 9.51
CA PHE A 245 14.19 -9.65 8.41
C PHE A 245 14.74 -9.25 7.04
N ARG A 246 15.14 -8.00 6.86
CA ARG A 246 15.83 -7.54 5.64
C ARG A 246 17.15 -8.28 5.45
N LYS A 247 17.96 -8.45 6.51
CA LYS A 247 19.22 -9.21 6.45
C LYS A 247 19.00 -10.68 6.08
N GLU A 248 17.99 -11.30 6.69
CA GLU A 248 17.58 -12.68 6.36
C GLU A 248 17.10 -12.79 4.89
N THR A 249 16.34 -11.78 4.43
CA THR A 249 15.82 -11.74 3.06
C THR A 249 16.95 -11.58 2.05
N LEU A 250 17.90 -10.66 2.28
CA LEU A 250 19.09 -10.52 1.43
C LEU A 250 19.88 -11.82 1.30
N ALA A 251 20.05 -12.56 2.40
CA ALA A 251 20.72 -13.86 2.38
C ALA A 251 19.95 -14.90 1.55
N ASN A 252 18.62 -14.82 1.48
CA ASN A 252 17.77 -15.72 0.71
C ASN A 252 17.67 -15.36 -0.78
N PHE A 253 17.94 -14.09 -1.13
CA PHE A 253 17.83 -13.54 -2.48
C PHE A 253 19.10 -12.75 -2.84
N PRO A 254 20.27 -13.43 -2.98
CA PRO A 254 21.56 -12.74 -3.15
C PRO A 254 21.71 -11.96 -4.46
N ASN A 255 20.88 -12.24 -5.46
CA ASN A 255 20.87 -11.55 -6.75
C ASN A 255 20.03 -10.27 -6.74
N ILE A 256 19.33 -9.97 -5.64
CA ILE A 256 18.55 -8.72 -5.50
C ILE A 256 19.48 -7.67 -4.89
N GLY A 257 19.62 -6.53 -5.59
CA GLY A 257 20.60 -5.51 -5.22
C GLY A 257 20.28 -4.80 -3.90
N GLU A 258 19.08 -4.27 -3.77
CA GLU A 258 18.66 -3.52 -2.58
C GLU A 258 17.26 -3.95 -2.12
N ILE A 259 17.11 -4.08 -0.81
CA ILE A 259 15.83 -4.31 -0.15
C ILE A 259 15.59 -3.13 0.79
N ASN A 260 14.55 -2.35 0.50
CA ASN A 260 14.18 -1.21 1.32
C ASN A 260 13.32 -1.64 2.51
N ILE A 261 13.26 -0.79 3.53
CA ILE A 261 12.35 -0.93 4.66
C ILE A 261 11.42 0.27 4.66
N PHE A 262 10.12 0.02 4.69
CA PHE A 262 9.09 1.06 4.80
C PHE A 262 8.14 0.77 5.96
N PRO A 263 7.69 1.80 6.68
CA PRO A 263 6.58 1.64 7.59
C PRO A 263 5.25 1.51 6.82
N LEU A 264 4.28 0.80 7.39
CA LEU A 264 2.88 0.90 6.96
C LEU A 264 2.35 2.29 7.30
N SER A 265 1.52 2.87 6.44
CA SER A 265 0.80 4.12 6.74
C SER A 265 -0.07 3.99 8.00
N LEU A 266 -0.40 5.12 8.64
CA LEU A 266 -1.22 5.10 9.86
C LEU A 266 -2.62 4.57 9.60
N SER A 267 -3.24 4.91 8.47
CA SER A 267 -4.56 4.38 8.12
C SER A 267 -4.53 2.85 7.97
N VAL A 268 -3.48 2.26 7.39
CA VAL A 268 -3.30 0.80 7.35
C VAL A 268 -2.99 0.24 8.72
N SER A 269 -2.17 0.93 9.52
CA SER A 269 -1.79 0.51 10.87
C SER A 269 -2.98 0.44 11.83
N CYS A 270 -4.03 1.26 11.64
CA CYS A 270 -5.30 1.16 12.37
C CYS A 270 -5.95 -0.23 12.22
N HIS A 271 -5.78 -0.88 11.07
CA HIS A 271 -6.36 -2.21 10.79
C HIS A 271 -5.40 -3.36 11.08
N ILE A 272 -4.10 -3.13 10.95
CA ILE A 272 -3.07 -4.18 11.10
C ILE A 272 -2.55 -4.26 12.54
N GLY A 273 -2.46 -3.12 13.23
CA GLY A 273 -1.87 -3.00 14.55
C GLY A 273 -0.34 -3.06 14.54
N PRO A 274 0.31 -2.82 15.68
CA PRO A 274 1.77 -2.83 15.82
C PRO A 274 2.34 -4.25 15.73
N GLY A 275 3.64 -4.34 15.40
CA GLY A 275 4.41 -5.59 15.44
C GLY A 275 4.31 -6.45 14.18
N SER A 276 3.69 -5.96 13.11
CA SER A 276 3.55 -6.68 11.85
C SER A 276 4.82 -6.61 11.02
N LEU A 277 5.03 -7.63 10.18
CA LEU A 277 6.08 -7.70 9.16
C LEU A 277 5.50 -8.19 7.85
N ALA A 278 5.92 -7.61 6.73
CA ALA A 278 5.55 -8.06 5.40
C ALA A 278 6.76 -8.09 4.46
N LEU A 279 6.66 -8.95 3.44
CA LEU A 279 7.45 -8.87 2.21
C LEU A 279 6.54 -8.45 1.08
N THR A 280 7.00 -7.47 0.29
CA THR A 280 6.34 -7.05 -0.94
C THR A 280 7.25 -7.30 -2.12
N CYS A 281 6.69 -7.80 -3.19
CA CYS A 281 7.38 -8.06 -4.44
C CYS A 281 6.62 -7.42 -5.59
N SER A 282 7.33 -6.68 -6.44
CA SER A 282 6.78 -6.12 -7.68
C SER A 282 7.70 -6.46 -8.83
N LYS A 283 7.13 -6.98 -9.92
CA LYS A 283 7.87 -7.20 -11.17
C LYS A 283 8.38 -5.88 -11.71
N VAL A 284 9.61 -5.86 -12.20
CA VAL A 284 10.17 -4.73 -12.93
C VAL A 284 9.85 -4.87 -14.41
N HIS A 285 9.36 -3.83 -15.02
CA HIS A 285 9.03 -3.72 -16.44
C HIS A 285 10.10 -2.90 -17.17
N PRO A 286 11.16 -3.54 -17.70
CA PRO A 286 12.29 -2.82 -18.31
C PRO A 286 11.92 -1.93 -19.49
N GLU A 287 10.82 -2.25 -20.16
CA GLU A 287 10.28 -1.51 -21.30
C GLU A 287 9.80 -0.10 -20.98
N ILE A 288 9.63 0.21 -19.70
CA ILE A 288 9.19 1.54 -19.24
C ILE A 288 10.39 2.49 -19.03
N TRP A 289 11.59 1.94 -18.77
CA TRP A 289 12.78 2.67 -18.30
C TRP A 289 13.70 3.11 -19.46
#